data_6eee876377521a97e6332b3370cb7952
#
_entry.id   6eee876377521a97e6332b3370cb7952
#
_cell.length_a   1.000
_cell.length_b   1.000
_cell.length_c   1.000
_cell.angle_alpha   90.00
_cell.angle_beta   90.00
_cell.angle_gamma   90.00
#
_symmetry.space_group_name_H-M   'P 1'
#
loop_
_entity.id
_entity.type
_entity.pdbx_description
1 polymer ?
#
loop_
_entity_poly.entity_id
_entity_poly.type
_entity_poly.pdbx_seq_one_letter_code
_entity_poly.pdbx_strand_id
1 'polypeptide(L)'
;QGRCVTAEDYKVYAKKLFPNAQSVSVFGGESGSFDSSLGVVSTTEYGKVFISIKSTTGLNLTTSEKNQLVTDLAPYTIASTTPVVVDPLITKLILIGTFKYNTSKTTYTVSELETLVDTTLKTYNTSDLAQFEGLFRHSKLLGLVDNTDTSITSSALNVTMGQFFTPTTSASTAYTINFNNAFYNPHSEHNKSAGGVIASTGFYISGDATNIQYFDDDGAGNLRTY
;
A
#
# COMPACT_ATOMS: atom_id res chain seq x y z
N GLN A 1 -35.37 8.49 3.22
CA GLN A 1 -34.99 8.33 1.79
C GLN A 1 -33.49 8.11 1.74
N GLY A 2 -33.06 6.86 1.71
CA GLY A 2 -31.65 6.54 1.77
C GLY A 2 -31.19 5.96 0.41
N ARG A 3 -30.95 6.83 -0.58
CA ARG A 3 -30.34 6.42 -1.84
C ARG A 3 -28.95 7.01 -1.95
N CYS A 4 -28.01 6.21 -2.44
CA CYS A 4 -26.66 6.65 -2.74
C CYS A 4 -26.66 7.41 -4.07
N VAL A 5 -26.35 8.69 -4.03
CA VAL A 5 -26.25 9.58 -5.19
C VAL A 5 -24.81 10.08 -5.36
N THR A 6 -24.14 10.35 -4.26
CA THR A 6 -22.77 10.84 -4.21
C THR A 6 -21.79 9.77 -3.74
N ALA A 7 -20.49 9.97 -4.01
CA ALA A 7 -19.44 9.09 -3.49
C ALA A 7 -19.48 8.98 -1.96
N GLU A 8 -19.79 10.08 -1.27
CA GLU A 8 -19.90 10.10 0.20
C GLU A 8 -21.07 9.24 0.70
N ASP A 9 -22.22 9.21 -0.02
CA ASP A 9 -23.33 8.34 0.34
C ASP A 9 -22.86 6.87 0.28
N TYR A 10 -22.19 6.48 -0.80
CA TYR A 10 -21.66 5.13 -0.94
C TYR A 10 -20.64 4.79 0.15
N LYS A 11 -19.76 5.71 0.54
CA LYS A 11 -18.82 5.51 1.66
C LYS A 11 -19.55 5.23 2.98
N VAL A 12 -20.58 6.02 3.29
CA VAL A 12 -21.38 5.88 4.51
C VAL A 12 -22.09 4.53 4.54
N TYR A 13 -22.78 4.17 3.43
CA TYR A 13 -23.50 2.91 3.35
C TYR A 13 -22.56 1.71 3.34
N ALA A 14 -21.43 1.76 2.64
CA ALA A 14 -20.44 0.70 2.64
C ALA A 14 -19.88 0.43 4.05
N LYS A 15 -19.57 1.49 4.82
CA LYS A 15 -19.14 1.34 6.22
C LYS A 15 -20.25 0.78 7.13
N LYS A 16 -21.50 1.15 6.87
CA LYS A 16 -22.65 0.64 7.63
C LYS A 16 -22.92 -0.84 7.37
N LEU A 17 -22.79 -1.26 6.11
CA LEU A 17 -23.06 -2.63 5.67
C LEU A 17 -21.88 -3.57 5.91
N PHE A 18 -20.66 -3.01 5.93
CA PHE A 18 -19.42 -3.75 6.23
C PHE A 18 -18.68 -3.10 7.40
N PRO A 19 -19.04 -3.44 8.66
CA PRO A 19 -18.48 -2.80 9.86
C PRO A 19 -16.96 -2.96 10.02
N ASN A 20 -16.36 -4.00 9.40
CA ASN A 20 -14.92 -4.23 9.40
C ASN A 20 -14.14 -3.33 8.42
N ALA A 21 -14.81 -2.35 7.79
CA ALA A 21 -14.14 -1.38 6.93
C ALA A 21 -13.37 -0.36 7.78
N GLN A 22 -12.04 -0.41 7.73
CA GLN A 22 -11.16 0.60 8.32
C GLN A 22 -11.23 1.90 7.52
N SER A 23 -11.14 1.79 6.21
CA SER A 23 -11.25 2.92 5.28
C SER A 23 -11.98 2.51 4.01
N VAL A 24 -12.71 3.43 3.41
CA VAL A 24 -13.46 3.21 2.17
C VAL A 24 -13.15 4.34 1.20
N SER A 25 -12.78 4.00 -0.01
CA SER A 25 -12.65 4.92 -1.15
C SER A 25 -13.73 4.61 -2.18
N VAL A 26 -14.33 5.65 -2.72
CA VAL A 26 -15.36 5.53 -3.76
C VAL A 26 -15.00 6.47 -4.91
N PHE A 27 -14.99 5.95 -6.12
CA PHE A 27 -14.69 6.71 -7.33
C PHE A 27 -15.55 6.25 -8.50
N GLY A 28 -15.74 7.13 -9.47
CA GLY A 28 -16.55 6.84 -10.65
C GLY A 28 -15.80 5.98 -11.67
N GLY A 29 -16.56 5.32 -12.52
CA GLY A 29 -16.01 4.49 -13.58
C GLY A 29 -15.23 5.24 -14.66
N GLU A 30 -15.32 6.57 -14.70
CA GLU A 30 -14.52 7.42 -15.57
C GLU A 30 -13.01 7.35 -15.26
N SER A 31 -12.66 7.01 -14.03
CA SER A 31 -11.27 6.84 -13.58
C SER A 31 -10.69 5.44 -13.89
N GLY A 32 -11.52 4.52 -14.39
CA GLY A 32 -11.16 3.10 -14.47
C GLY A 32 -11.08 2.43 -13.09
N SER A 33 -10.81 1.13 -13.07
CA SER A 33 -10.56 0.37 -11.83
C SER A 33 -9.15 -0.20 -11.83
N PHE A 34 -8.57 -0.34 -10.65
CA PHE A 34 -7.30 -1.04 -10.48
C PHE A 34 -7.56 -2.52 -10.20
N ASP A 35 -7.00 -3.39 -11.04
CA ASP A 35 -6.97 -4.83 -10.79
C ASP A 35 -5.67 -5.18 -10.07
N SER A 36 -5.77 -5.54 -8.80
CA SER A 36 -4.61 -5.86 -7.97
C SER A 36 -3.91 -7.16 -8.38
N SER A 37 -4.62 -8.06 -9.08
CA SER A 37 -4.06 -9.32 -9.56
C SER A 37 -3.24 -9.13 -10.83
N LEU A 38 -3.64 -8.19 -11.67
CA LEU A 38 -2.99 -7.89 -12.94
C LEU A 38 -2.07 -6.66 -12.87
N GLY A 39 -2.19 -5.85 -11.82
CA GLY A 39 -1.43 -4.61 -11.67
C GLY A 39 -1.76 -3.53 -12.71
N VAL A 40 -2.90 -3.63 -13.36
CA VAL A 40 -3.32 -2.72 -14.44
C VAL A 40 -4.54 -1.91 -14.03
N VAL A 41 -4.64 -0.70 -14.58
CA VAL A 41 -5.86 0.12 -14.51
C VAL A 41 -6.71 -0.21 -15.72
N SER A 42 -7.98 -0.57 -15.49
CA SER A 42 -8.92 -0.85 -16.57
C SER A 42 -9.25 0.42 -17.37
N THR A 43 -9.81 0.21 -18.55
CA THR A 43 -10.39 1.30 -19.35
C THR A 43 -11.58 1.94 -18.61
N THR A 44 -11.93 3.16 -19.01
CA THR A 44 -13.11 3.89 -18.49
C THR A 44 -14.38 3.07 -18.64
N GLU A 45 -15.15 2.94 -17.54
CA GLU A 45 -16.39 2.17 -17.47
C GLU A 45 -17.53 3.06 -16.94
N TYR A 46 -18.19 3.76 -17.83
CA TYR A 46 -19.31 4.64 -17.46
C TYR A 46 -20.49 3.87 -16.85
N GLY A 47 -21.21 4.49 -15.92
CA GLY A 47 -22.33 3.87 -15.22
C GLY A 47 -21.92 2.93 -14.07
N LYS A 48 -20.62 2.80 -13.79
CA LYS A 48 -20.10 2.06 -12.63
C LYS A 48 -19.62 3.00 -11.54
N VAL A 49 -19.78 2.58 -10.31
CA VAL A 49 -19.15 3.17 -9.12
C VAL A 49 -18.28 2.11 -8.48
N PHE A 50 -16.99 2.39 -8.42
CA PHE A 50 -16.02 1.52 -7.78
C PHE A 50 -15.90 1.85 -6.30
N ILE A 51 -15.96 0.83 -5.47
CA ILE A 51 -15.85 0.91 -4.02
C ILE A 51 -14.64 0.07 -3.62
N SER A 52 -13.64 0.71 -3.07
CA SER A 52 -12.46 0.04 -2.54
C SER A 52 -12.47 0.10 -1.02
N ILE A 53 -12.30 -1.06 -0.37
CA ILE A 53 -12.38 -1.17 1.09
C ILE A 53 -11.07 -1.73 1.62
N LYS A 54 -10.47 -1.01 2.57
CA LYS A 54 -9.43 -1.53 3.42
C LYS A 54 -10.06 -2.10 4.68
N SER A 55 -9.92 -3.41 4.86
CA SER A 55 -10.40 -4.09 6.06
C SER A 55 -9.49 -3.82 7.26
N THR A 56 -10.07 -3.85 8.47
CA THR A 56 -9.34 -3.83 9.75
C THR A 56 -8.40 -5.02 9.91
N THR A 57 -8.66 -6.14 9.23
CA THR A 57 -7.78 -7.31 9.19
C THR A 57 -6.52 -7.11 8.35
N GLY A 58 -6.49 -6.05 7.53
CA GLY A 58 -5.40 -5.78 6.57
C GLY A 58 -5.40 -6.69 5.33
N LEU A 59 -6.36 -7.61 5.22
CA LEU A 59 -6.54 -8.49 4.06
C LEU A 59 -7.56 -7.89 3.08
N ASN A 60 -7.46 -8.27 1.81
CA ASN A 60 -8.47 -7.95 0.82
C ASN A 60 -9.77 -8.71 1.13
N LEU A 61 -10.90 -8.14 0.73
CA LEU A 61 -12.18 -8.81 0.84
C LEU A 61 -12.21 -10.03 -0.08
N THR A 62 -12.79 -11.11 0.42
CA THR A 62 -13.05 -12.29 -0.40
C THR A 62 -14.11 -11.99 -1.47
N THR A 63 -14.13 -12.78 -2.53
CA THR A 63 -15.15 -12.65 -3.59
C THR A 63 -16.58 -12.73 -3.03
N SER A 64 -16.80 -13.57 -2.03
CA SER A 64 -18.10 -13.69 -1.36
C SER A 64 -18.50 -12.42 -0.62
N GLU A 65 -17.57 -11.81 0.14
CA GLU A 65 -17.82 -10.55 0.85
C GLU A 65 -18.08 -9.40 -0.12
N LYS A 66 -17.32 -9.33 -1.23
CA LYS A 66 -17.55 -8.33 -2.29
C LYS A 66 -18.94 -8.45 -2.89
N ASN A 67 -19.35 -9.66 -3.27
CA ASN A 67 -20.65 -9.93 -3.85
C ASN A 67 -21.79 -9.65 -2.86
N GLN A 68 -21.60 -10.00 -1.59
CA GLN A 68 -22.58 -9.71 -0.55
C GLN A 68 -22.77 -8.22 -0.38
N LEU A 69 -21.69 -7.45 -0.29
CA LEU A 69 -21.76 -5.99 -0.16
C LEU A 69 -22.47 -5.34 -1.35
N VAL A 70 -22.21 -5.80 -2.59
CA VAL A 70 -22.92 -5.31 -3.78
C VAL A 70 -24.42 -5.61 -3.67
N THR A 71 -24.79 -6.80 -3.22
CA THR A 71 -26.20 -7.20 -3.01
C THR A 71 -26.87 -6.32 -1.95
N ASP A 72 -26.18 -6.08 -0.85
CA ASP A 72 -26.69 -5.27 0.26
C ASP A 72 -26.81 -3.76 -0.10
N LEU A 73 -25.96 -3.29 -1.02
CA LEU A 73 -26.04 -1.93 -1.55
C LEU A 73 -27.14 -1.74 -2.59
N ALA A 74 -27.58 -2.79 -3.28
CA ALA A 74 -28.55 -2.70 -4.37
C ALA A 74 -29.84 -1.93 -4.04
N PRO A 75 -30.45 -2.06 -2.84
CA PRO A 75 -31.65 -1.29 -2.48
C PRO A 75 -31.42 0.22 -2.38
N TYR A 76 -30.16 0.64 -2.20
CA TYR A 76 -29.76 2.03 -1.99
C TYR A 76 -29.20 2.67 -3.27
N THR A 77 -28.91 1.90 -4.31
CA THR A 77 -28.36 2.42 -5.57
C THR A 77 -29.44 3.03 -6.44
N ILE A 78 -29.05 3.96 -7.32
CA ILE A 78 -29.90 4.45 -8.41
C ILE A 78 -29.79 3.52 -9.61
N ALA A 79 -30.91 3.39 -10.37
CA ALA A 79 -31.03 2.41 -11.44
C ALA A 79 -29.98 2.53 -12.56
N SER A 80 -29.39 3.71 -12.75
CA SER A 80 -28.36 3.97 -13.76
C SER A 80 -26.95 3.69 -13.34
N THR A 81 -26.73 3.25 -12.07
CA THR A 81 -25.40 3.09 -11.50
C THR A 81 -25.22 1.69 -10.95
N THR A 82 -24.12 1.04 -11.33
CA THR A 82 -23.76 -0.32 -10.85
C THR A 82 -22.57 -0.22 -9.90
N PRO A 83 -22.75 -0.54 -8.60
CA PRO A 83 -21.63 -0.60 -7.68
C PRO A 83 -20.77 -1.85 -7.94
N VAL A 84 -19.47 -1.66 -7.90
CA VAL A 84 -18.47 -2.73 -8.04
C VAL A 84 -17.46 -2.60 -6.90
N VAL A 85 -17.23 -3.67 -6.17
CA VAL A 85 -16.22 -3.68 -5.10
C VAL A 85 -14.89 -4.20 -5.64
N VAL A 86 -13.86 -3.37 -5.50
CA VAL A 86 -12.49 -3.63 -6.01
C VAL A 86 -11.49 -3.66 -4.87
N ASP A 87 -10.35 -4.34 -5.09
CA ASP A 87 -9.28 -4.36 -4.12
C ASP A 87 -8.55 -3.02 -4.05
N PRO A 88 -8.08 -2.62 -2.85
CA PRO A 88 -7.25 -1.44 -2.71
C PRO A 88 -5.85 -1.68 -3.29
N LEU A 89 -5.33 -0.68 -3.99
CA LEU A 89 -3.91 -0.62 -4.31
C LEU A 89 -3.14 -0.25 -3.03
N ILE A 90 -2.32 -1.17 -2.55
CA ILE A 90 -1.55 -0.99 -1.32
C ILE A 90 -0.07 -0.82 -1.66
N THR A 91 0.46 0.37 -1.43
CA THR A 91 1.90 0.62 -1.40
C THR A 91 2.38 0.46 0.04
N LYS A 92 3.31 -0.44 0.27
CA LYS A 92 3.93 -0.65 1.58
C LYS A 92 5.15 0.25 1.73
N LEU A 93 5.35 0.79 2.91
CA LEU A 93 6.59 1.46 3.28
C LEU A 93 7.49 0.47 4.02
N ILE A 94 8.68 0.29 3.49
CA ILE A 94 9.73 -0.54 4.09
C ILE A 94 10.66 0.43 4.83
N LEU A 95 10.72 0.29 6.13
CA LEU A 95 11.47 1.18 7.01
C LEU A 95 12.70 0.45 7.54
N ILE A 96 13.87 1.04 7.36
CA ILE A 96 15.12 0.59 7.98
C ILE A 96 15.62 1.75 8.81
N GLY A 97 15.60 1.58 10.14
CA GLY A 97 15.94 2.66 11.06
C GLY A 97 16.94 2.25 12.11
N THR A 98 17.61 3.26 12.64
CA THR A 98 18.50 3.16 13.80
C THR A 98 18.20 4.32 14.74
N PHE A 99 18.36 4.11 16.02
CA PHE A 99 18.30 5.18 17.02
C PHE A 99 19.48 5.11 17.99
N LYS A 100 19.85 6.25 18.54
CA LYS A 100 20.84 6.37 19.60
C LYS A 100 20.13 6.75 20.89
N TYR A 101 20.57 6.18 21.99
CA TYR A 101 19.99 6.45 23.30
C TYR A 101 21.06 6.59 24.39
N ASN A 102 20.70 7.27 25.47
CA ASN A 102 21.56 7.47 26.63
C ASN A 102 21.19 6.47 27.73
N THR A 103 22.09 5.53 27.99
CA THR A 103 21.90 4.47 29.00
C THR A 103 21.71 4.98 30.42
N SER A 104 22.18 6.21 30.71
CA SER A 104 22.01 6.82 32.05
C SER A 104 20.62 7.44 32.26
N LYS A 105 19.81 7.53 31.22
CA LYS A 105 18.46 8.14 31.26
C LYS A 105 17.32 7.14 31.17
N THR A 106 17.62 5.86 31.09
CA THR A 106 16.63 4.82 30.98
C THR A 106 17.02 3.59 31.79
N THR A 107 16.03 2.86 32.25
CA THR A 107 16.17 1.52 32.82
C THR A 107 15.84 0.42 31.79
N TYR A 108 15.34 0.81 30.62
CA TYR A 108 15.01 -0.13 29.56
C TYR A 108 16.26 -0.72 28.90
N THR A 109 16.18 -1.98 28.58
CA THR A 109 17.14 -2.67 27.72
C THR A 109 16.96 -2.22 26.26
N VAL A 110 17.93 -2.49 25.40
CA VAL A 110 17.84 -2.22 23.96
C VAL A 110 16.57 -2.84 23.34
N SER A 111 16.29 -4.11 23.67
CA SER A 111 15.14 -4.84 23.13
C SER A 111 13.79 -4.26 23.58
N GLU A 112 13.73 -3.73 24.81
CA GLU A 112 12.52 -3.05 25.28
C GLU A 112 12.31 -1.70 24.55
N LEU A 113 13.37 -0.92 24.34
CA LEU A 113 13.30 0.31 23.53
C LEU A 113 12.91 0.02 22.08
N GLU A 114 13.47 -1.02 21.47
CA GLU A 114 13.06 -1.46 20.12
C GLU A 114 11.57 -1.83 20.07
N THR A 115 11.07 -2.52 21.09
CA THR A 115 9.65 -2.86 21.20
C THR A 115 8.75 -1.62 21.32
N LEU A 116 9.18 -0.63 22.11
CA LEU A 116 8.47 0.64 22.23
C LEU A 116 8.44 1.41 20.91
N VAL A 117 9.57 1.49 20.22
CA VAL A 117 9.67 2.11 18.89
C VAL A 117 8.79 1.37 17.88
N ASP A 118 8.82 0.05 17.84
CA ASP A 118 7.96 -0.77 16.96
C ASP A 118 6.48 -0.52 17.25
N THR A 119 6.09 -0.41 18.50
CA THR A 119 4.72 -0.07 18.89
C THR A 119 4.33 1.32 18.41
N THR A 120 5.22 2.30 18.50
CA THR A 120 5.02 3.66 17.98
C THR A 120 4.83 3.65 16.46
N LEU A 121 5.66 2.88 15.73
CA LEU A 121 5.55 2.72 14.28
C LEU A 121 4.22 2.06 13.88
N LYS A 122 3.79 1.03 14.58
CA LYS A 122 2.50 0.35 14.36
C LYS A 122 1.32 1.28 14.63
N THR A 123 1.39 2.08 15.67
CA THR A 123 0.36 3.07 16.00
C THR A 123 0.27 4.12 14.90
N TYR A 124 1.41 4.68 14.45
CA TYR A 124 1.44 5.62 13.34
C TYR A 124 0.87 5.03 12.04
N ASN A 125 1.21 3.77 11.74
CA ASN A 125 0.63 3.08 10.60
C ASN A 125 -0.91 3.01 10.70
N THR A 126 -1.43 2.65 11.85
CA THR A 126 -2.88 2.46 12.03
C THR A 126 -3.65 3.78 12.02
N SER A 127 -3.10 4.82 12.68
CA SER A 127 -3.79 6.11 12.82
C SER A 127 -3.66 7.01 11.59
N ASP A 128 -2.50 7.02 10.94
CA ASP A 128 -2.19 7.99 9.90
C ASP A 128 -2.12 7.39 8.49
N LEU A 129 -1.58 6.18 8.33
CA LEU A 129 -1.29 5.62 7.01
C LEU A 129 -2.33 4.62 6.52
N ALA A 130 -2.98 3.88 7.42
CA ALA A 130 -3.91 2.83 7.07
C ALA A 130 -5.28 3.34 6.57
N GLN A 131 -5.27 4.42 5.81
CA GLN A 131 -6.42 5.10 5.22
C GLN A 131 -6.12 5.44 3.76
N PHE A 132 -7.16 5.55 2.91
CA PHE A 132 -6.96 5.91 1.50
C PHE A 132 -6.36 7.32 1.28
N GLU A 133 -6.53 8.21 2.24
CA GLU A 133 -5.96 9.57 2.22
C GLU A 133 -4.76 9.72 3.17
N GLY A 134 -4.20 8.59 3.61
CA GLY A 134 -3.06 8.57 4.52
C GLY A 134 -1.83 9.20 3.87
N LEU A 135 -1.24 10.18 4.56
CA LEU A 135 -0.05 10.89 4.07
C LEU A 135 1.15 10.56 4.95
N PHE A 136 2.14 9.91 4.35
CA PHE A 136 3.43 9.69 5.01
C PHE A 136 4.23 10.99 5.10
N ARG A 137 4.70 11.29 6.31
CA ARG A 137 5.61 12.41 6.58
C ARG A 137 6.81 11.92 7.37
N HIS A 138 7.96 11.89 6.72
CA HIS A 138 9.22 11.41 7.30
C HIS A 138 9.58 12.14 8.61
N SER A 139 9.49 13.46 8.62
CA SER A 139 9.80 14.28 9.80
C SER A 139 8.84 14.01 10.98
N LYS A 140 7.56 13.77 10.71
CA LYS A 140 6.60 13.39 11.76
C LYS A 140 6.98 12.06 12.36
N LEU A 141 7.35 11.08 11.53
CA LEU A 141 7.72 9.76 12.00
C LEU A 141 8.99 9.78 12.84
N LEU A 142 10.04 10.49 12.40
CA LEU A 142 11.26 10.68 13.20
C LEU A 142 10.95 11.33 14.55
N GLY A 143 10.13 12.37 14.56
CA GLY A 143 9.71 13.01 15.82
C GLY A 143 8.94 12.08 16.75
N LEU A 144 8.12 11.17 16.22
CA LEU A 144 7.43 10.16 17.02
C LEU A 144 8.40 9.14 17.61
N VAL A 145 9.41 8.70 16.83
CA VAL A 145 10.45 7.78 17.31
C VAL A 145 11.29 8.45 18.38
N ASP A 146 11.77 9.69 18.16
CA ASP A 146 12.58 10.43 19.14
C ASP A 146 11.83 10.71 20.44
N ASN A 147 10.51 10.86 20.40
CA ASN A 147 9.66 11.08 21.58
C ASN A 147 9.12 9.79 22.21
N THR A 148 9.48 8.61 21.72
CA THR A 148 9.04 7.33 22.27
C THR A 148 9.57 7.13 23.69
N ASP A 149 10.81 7.53 23.96
CA ASP A 149 11.43 7.53 25.28
C ASP A 149 12.41 8.71 25.43
N THR A 150 12.48 9.29 26.61
CA THR A 150 13.34 10.45 26.89
C THR A 150 14.84 10.16 26.81
N SER A 151 15.22 8.90 26.80
CA SER A 151 16.60 8.47 26.59
C SER A 151 17.04 8.51 25.13
N ILE A 152 16.10 8.45 24.18
CA ILE A 152 16.43 8.50 22.75
C ILE A 152 16.92 9.89 22.41
N THR A 153 18.13 9.95 21.85
CA THR A 153 18.81 11.22 21.57
C THR A 153 18.79 11.60 20.09
N SER A 154 18.66 10.63 19.22
CA SER A 154 18.50 10.83 17.76
C SER A 154 18.07 9.54 17.08
N SER A 155 17.36 9.67 15.98
CA SER A 155 17.01 8.58 15.09
C SER A 155 17.37 8.88 13.64
N ALA A 156 17.58 7.83 12.85
CA ALA A 156 17.78 7.91 11.41
C ALA A 156 16.92 6.82 10.75
N LEU A 157 16.26 7.16 9.66
CA LEU A 157 15.31 6.29 9.00
C LEU A 157 15.45 6.37 7.48
N ASN A 158 15.68 5.22 6.85
CA ASN A 158 15.57 5.05 5.41
C ASN A 158 14.19 4.49 5.07
N VAL A 159 13.56 5.05 4.06
CA VAL A 159 12.21 4.67 3.63
C VAL A 159 12.25 4.26 2.18
N THR A 160 11.75 3.05 1.90
CA THR A 160 11.59 2.52 0.56
C THR A 160 10.13 2.16 0.34
N MET A 161 9.61 2.39 -0.86
CA MET A 161 8.27 1.94 -1.24
C MET A 161 8.33 0.55 -1.84
N GLY A 162 7.36 -0.30 -1.51
CA GLY A 162 7.23 -1.65 -2.06
C GLY A 162 5.80 -1.97 -2.44
N GLN A 163 5.63 -2.66 -3.57
CA GLN A 163 4.38 -3.30 -3.95
C GLN A 163 4.63 -4.79 -4.11
N PHE A 164 3.67 -5.59 -3.67
CA PHE A 164 3.75 -7.03 -3.71
C PHE A 164 2.62 -7.56 -4.59
N PHE A 165 2.95 -8.40 -5.51
CA PHE A 165 1.98 -9.09 -6.37
C PHE A 165 2.43 -10.53 -6.60
N THR A 166 1.47 -11.39 -6.97
CA THR A 166 1.76 -12.78 -7.34
C THR A 166 1.69 -12.90 -8.86
N PRO A 167 2.80 -13.15 -9.54
CA PRO A 167 2.80 -13.26 -10.99
C PRO A 167 2.07 -14.51 -11.46
N THR A 168 1.38 -14.41 -12.59
CA THR A 168 0.81 -15.55 -13.30
C THR A 168 1.92 -16.28 -14.04
N THR A 169 2.22 -17.51 -13.64
CA THR A 169 3.32 -18.29 -14.21
C THR A 169 2.90 -19.14 -15.42
N SER A 170 1.60 -19.29 -15.67
CA SER A 170 1.04 -20.13 -16.74
C SER A 170 0.83 -19.41 -18.07
N ALA A 171 0.98 -18.09 -18.11
CA ALA A 171 0.79 -17.27 -19.31
C ALA A 171 1.71 -16.06 -19.31
N SER A 172 2.02 -15.53 -20.49
CA SER A 172 2.70 -14.23 -20.62
C SER A 172 1.71 -13.13 -20.27
N THR A 173 1.92 -12.47 -19.14
CA THR A 173 1.03 -11.44 -18.60
C THR A 173 1.82 -10.15 -18.41
N ALA A 174 1.28 -9.02 -18.87
CA ALA A 174 1.84 -7.71 -18.61
C ALA A 174 1.38 -7.20 -17.23
N TYR A 175 2.32 -6.68 -16.46
CA TYR A 175 2.07 -6.07 -15.15
C TYR A 175 2.48 -4.61 -15.19
N THR A 176 1.64 -3.74 -14.65
CA THR A 176 1.96 -2.32 -14.47
C THR A 176 2.04 -2.02 -12.97
N ILE A 177 3.24 -1.69 -12.51
CA ILE A 177 3.47 -1.30 -11.11
C ILE A 177 3.49 0.23 -11.06
N ASN A 178 2.57 0.81 -10.30
CA ASN A 178 2.45 2.26 -10.17
C ASN A 178 2.46 2.65 -8.67
N PHE A 179 3.45 3.39 -8.26
CA PHE A 179 3.55 3.90 -6.90
C PHE A 179 2.80 5.21 -6.68
N ASN A 180 2.25 5.82 -7.72
CA ASN A 180 1.58 7.14 -7.68
C ASN A 180 2.42 8.24 -7.03
N ASN A 181 3.72 8.09 -7.07
CA ASN A 181 4.69 9.02 -6.52
C ASN A 181 5.95 9.05 -7.37
N ALA A 182 6.58 10.22 -7.48
CA ALA A 182 7.86 10.33 -8.16
C ALA A 182 8.94 9.57 -7.38
N PHE A 183 9.80 8.86 -8.10
CA PHE A 183 10.96 8.21 -7.49
C PHE A 183 12.05 9.24 -7.20
N TYR A 184 12.68 9.09 -6.05
CA TYR A 184 13.86 9.87 -5.73
C TYR A 184 15.04 9.30 -6.54
N ASN A 185 15.51 10.09 -7.50
CA ASN A 185 16.74 9.81 -8.22
C ASN A 185 17.70 10.99 -7.99
N PRO A 186 18.73 10.82 -7.15
CA PRO A 186 19.64 11.90 -6.80
C PRO A 186 20.49 12.39 -7.98
N HIS A 187 20.64 11.57 -9.02
CA HIS A 187 21.41 11.89 -10.21
C HIS A 187 20.75 11.30 -11.45
N SER A 188 20.35 12.13 -12.40
CA SER A 188 19.73 11.70 -13.65
C SER A 188 20.60 10.76 -14.49
N GLU A 189 21.91 10.78 -14.28
CA GLU A 189 22.89 9.90 -14.94
C GLU A 189 23.59 8.96 -13.98
N HIS A 190 23.00 8.75 -12.81
CA HIS A 190 23.64 8.00 -11.76
C HIS A 190 23.76 6.53 -12.17
N ASN A 191 25.01 6.15 -12.39
CA ASN A 191 25.54 4.82 -12.34
C ASN A 191 24.66 3.73 -12.98
N LYS A 192 24.49 3.79 -14.29
CA LYS A 192 23.81 2.77 -15.10
C LYS A 192 24.34 1.35 -14.88
N SER A 193 25.57 1.22 -14.37
CA SER A 193 26.20 -0.07 -14.09
C SER A 193 25.86 -0.63 -12.69
N ALA A 194 25.43 0.22 -11.75
CA ALA A 194 25.14 -0.21 -10.37
C ALA A 194 23.64 -0.31 -10.06
N GLY A 195 22.77 -0.22 -11.06
CA GLY A 195 21.32 -0.24 -10.88
C GLY A 195 20.69 1.15 -10.86
N GLY A 196 19.39 1.18 -10.95
CA GLY A 196 18.60 2.38 -10.96
C GLY A 196 17.86 2.61 -9.64
N VAL A 197 16.56 2.85 -9.76
CA VAL A 197 15.68 3.23 -8.65
C VAL A 197 14.77 2.08 -8.24
N ILE A 198 14.53 1.12 -9.14
CA ILE A 198 13.62 -0.01 -8.94
C ILE A 198 14.42 -1.29 -8.81
N ALA A 199 14.10 -2.10 -7.81
CA ALA A 199 14.67 -3.44 -7.65
C ALA A 199 13.58 -4.42 -7.17
N SER A 200 13.76 -5.71 -7.52
CA SER A 200 12.91 -6.77 -7.00
C SER A 200 13.55 -7.45 -5.79
N THR A 201 12.74 -8.20 -5.06
CA THR A 201 13.24 -9.29 -4.21
C THR A 201 13.74 -10.44 -5.09
N GLY A 202 14.58 -11.32 -4.52
CA GLY A 202 15.05 -12.51 -5.21
C GLY A 202 13.92 -13.46 -5.59
N PHE A 203 14.05 -14.11 -6.76
CA PHE A 203 13.12 -15.11 -7.26
C PHE A 203 13.88 -16.22 -7.98
N TYR A 204 13.23 -17.36 -8.19
CA TYR A 204 13.77 -18.48 -8.95
C TYR A 204 13.08 -18.57 -10.31
N ILE A 205 13.84 -18.83 -11.36
CA ILE A 205 13.30 -19.16 -12.69
C ILE A 205 12.95 -20.65 -12.72
N SER A 206 11.85 -21.01 -13.38
CA SER A 206 11.42 -22.40 -13.53
C SER A 206 12.53 -23.26 -14.13
N GLY A 207 12.89 -24.34 -13.42
CA GLY A 207 13.98 -25.24 -13.79
C GLY A 207 15.32 -24.94 -13.11
N ASP A 208 15.46 -23.80 -12.45
CA ASP A 208 16.65 -23.47 -11.66
C ASP A 208 16.25 -23.04 -10.23
N ALA A 209 16.28 -23.98 -9.31
CA ALA A 209 15.97 -23.76 -7.89
C ALA A 209 17.20 -23.39 -7.05
N THR A 210 18.36 -23.24 -7.66
CA THR A 210 19.64 -23.00 -6.97
C THR A 210 20.11 -21.56 -7.12
N ASN A 211 19.86 -20.95 -8.29
CA ASN A 211 20.32 -19.60 -8.56
C ASN A 211 19.19 -18.58 -8.36
N ILE A 212 19.35 -17.71 -7.39
CA ILE A 212 18.42 -16.60 -7.16
C ILE A 212 18.70 -15.52 -8.21
N GLN A 213 17.64 -15.08 -8.87
CA GLN A 213 17.67 -13.99 -9.83
C GLN A 213 17.03 -12.74 -9.22
N TYR A 214 17.42 -11.59 -9.70
CA TYR A 214 16.87 -10.28 -9.32
C TYR A 214 16.57 -9.47 -10.57
N PHE A 215 15.57 -8.61 -10.49
CA PHE A 215 15.37 -7.52 -11.44
C PHE A 215 15.86 -6.22 -10.83
N ASP A 216 16.57 -5.43 -11.61
CA ASP A 216 16.74 -4.01 -11.35
C ASP A 216 16.57 -3.20 -12.64
N ASP A 217 16.45 -1.88 -12.54
CA ASP A 217 16.49 -1.03 -13.72
C ASP A 217 17.92 -0.56 -14.02
N ASP A 218 18.19 -0.28 -15.29
CA ASP A 218 19.48 0.20 -15.75
C ASP A 218 19.65 1.73 -15.64
N GLY A 219 18.71 2.41 -15.04
CA GLY A 219 18.66 3.88 -14.95
C GLY A 219 18.30 4.56 -16.28
N ALA A 220 18.07 3.78 -17.35
CA ALA A 220 17.67 4.27 -18.67
C ALA A 220 16.25 3.84 -19.06
N GLY A 221 15.52 3.22 -18.14
CA GLY A 221 14.15 2.79 -18.31
C GLY A 221 13.97 1.34 -18.75
N ASN A 222 15.06 0.53 -18.78
CA ASN A 222 14.95 -0.88 -19.06
C ASN A 222 15.17 -1.71 -17.80
N LEU A 223 14.50 -2.85 -17.70
CA LEU A 223 14.77 -3.84 -16.66
C LEU A 223 15.87 -4.81 -17.13
N ARG A 224 16.71 -5.20 -16.21
CA ARG A 224 17.71 -6.25 -16.41
C ARG A 224 17.63 -7.30 -15.31
N THR A 225 18.08 -8.50 -15.60
CA THR A 225 18.22 -9.61 -14.62
C THR A 225 19.70 -9.82 -14.30
N TYR A 226 20.01 -10.24 -13.09
CA TYR A 226 21.34 -10.67 -12.65
C TYR A 226 21.25 -11.67 -11.51
#